data_5c5c8b15e95ea465aa4189fce6707fc0
#
_entry.id   5c5c8b15e95ea465aa4189fce6707fc0
#
_cell.length_a   1.000
_cell.length_b   1.000
_cell.length_c   1.000
_cell.angle_alpha   90.00
_cell.angle_beta   90.00
_cell.angle_gamma   90.00
#
_symmetry.space_group_name_H-M   'P 1'
#
loop_
_entity.id
_entity.type
_entity.pdbx_description
1 polymer ?
#
loop_
_entity_poly.entity_id
_entity_poly.type
_entity_poly.pdbx_seq_one_letter_code
_entity_poly.pdbx_strand_id
1 'polypeptide(L)'
;SAASDVYKRQELHGRTAVLDGFSGTLTLDPDEQTLSEAAAKIAAQQAQREALRQLISAPSVTRDGHSVRLYANIAGTDDLPLLRESGAEGVGLLRSEFLYLGRSTYPTEDELFESYKTVVQAMDGREVIIRTLDIGADKQVGYFDMPPEDNPALGLRAIRLCLTRPILFQTQLCAILRASRYGTVGIMFPMVTGPDELHRLKQALADAKDVLIARGERFGPYRVGVMIETPAAVFMSGELAGEVDFFSIGTNDLTQYLLAMDRQNPNLAPFCDPHHPAVLRAIRQTVESAHQAGCTVGICGELAADEALTEAFLRLGVDELSVAPSRILPLREKIRSLTLG
;
A
#
# COMPACT_ATOMS: atom_id res chain seq x y z
N SER A 1 -18.29 22.57 -9.04
CA SER A 1 -17.35 23.08 -10.06
C SER A 1 -16.21 23.79 -9.35
N ALA A 2 -15.00 23.80 -9.92
CA ALA A 2 -13.81 24.43 -9.31
C ALA A 2 -14.05 25.91 -8.89
N ALA A 3 -14.88 26.65 -9.61
CA ALA A 3 -15.26 28.01 -9.27
C ALA A 3 -16.07 28.09 -7.95
N SER A 4 -16.98 27.15 -7.72
CA SER A 4 -17.77 27.09 -6.48
C SER A 4 -16.89 26.81 -5.25
N ASP A 5 -15.80 26.05 -5.40
CA ASP A 5 -14.88 25.73 -4.31
C ASP A 5 -13.95 26.90 -3.95
N VAL A 6 -13.59 27.73 -4.91
CA VAL A 6 -12.80 28.95 -4.67
C VAL A 6 -13.64 29.99 -3.90
N TYR A 7 -14.90 30.19 -4.26
CA TYR A 7 -15.82 31.09 -3.54
C TYR A 7 -16.06 30.62 -2.11
N LYS A 8 -16.28 29.33 -1.89
CA LYS A 8 -16.43 28.76 -0.54
C LYS A 8 -15.18 28.98 0.32
N ARG A 9 -13.98 28.87 -0.27
CA ARG A 9 -12.72 29.13 0.45
C ARG A 9 -12.56 30.61 0.85
N GLN A 10 -13.04 31.56 0.02
CA GLN A 10 -12.98 32.98 0.35
C GLN A 10 -13.94 33.36 1.51
N GLU A 11 -15.10 32.71 1.60
CA GLU A 11 -16.05 32.91 2.70
C GLU A 11 -15.54 32.34 4.05
N LEU A 12 -14.58 31.43 4.01
CA LEU A 12 -14.00 30.82 5.20
C LEU A 12 -12.80 31.58 5.78
N HIS A 13 -12.27 32.55 5.01
CA HIS A 13 -11.07 33.26 5.41
C HIS A 13 -11.29 34.10 6.67
N GLY A 14 -10.45 33.87 7.70
CA GLY A 14 -10.51 34.60 8.96
C GLY A 14 -11.58 34.13 9.95
N ARG A 15 -12.35 33.08 9.62
CA ARG A 15 -13.32 32.48 10.57
C ARG A 15 -12.67 31.36 11.38
N THR A 16 -13.12 31.22 12.62
CA THR A 16 -12.76 30.08 13.45
C THR A 16 -13.54 28.85 12.99
N ALA A 17 -12.88 27.69 12.91
CA ALA A 17 -13.52 26.45 12.52
C ALA A 17 -13.01 25.26 13.35
N VAL A 18 -13.89 24.31 13.64
CA VAL A 18 -13.56 22.99 14.16
C VAL A 18 -13.72 21.97 13.03
N LEU A 19 -12.63 21.30 12.66
CA LEU A 19 -12.62 20.20 11.72
C LEU A 19 -12.48 18.88 12.50
N ASP A 20 -13.50 18.05 12.46
CA ASP A 20 -13.44 16.68 12.97
C ASP A 20 -13.21 15.72 11.80
N GLY A 21 -11.97 15.26 11.66
CA GLY A 21 -11.56 14.34 10.61
C GLY A 21 -12.12 12.91 10.76
N PHE A 22 -12.69 12.55 11.91
CA PHE A 22 -13.31 11.24 12.14
C PHE A 22 -14.76 11.22 11.63
N SER A 23 -15.50 12.27 11.93
CA SER A 23 -16.89 12.43 11.47
C SER A 23 -16.99 13.08 10.08
N GLY A 24 -15.88 13.64 9.57
CA GLY A 24 -15.88 14.41 8.32
C GLY A 24 -16.65 15.73 8.41
N THR A 25 -16.84 16.27 9.62
CA THR A 25 -17.64 17.48 9.85
C THR A 25 -16.75 18.71 10.02
N LEU A 26 -17.20 19.81 9.41
CA LEU A 26 -16.62 21.14 9.57
C LEU A 26 -17.65 22.07 10.23
N THR A 27 -17.40 22.50 11.45
CA THR A 27 -18.25 23.48 12.16
C THR A 27 -17.60 24.84 12.09
N LEU A 28 -18.29 25.80 11.46
CA LEU A 28 -17.82 27.19 11.35
C LEU A 28 -18.38 28.04 12.48
N ASP A 29 -17.54 28.97 12.98
CA ASP A 29 -17.85 29.84 14.12
C ASP A 29 -18.46 29.04 15.31
N PRO A 30 -17.74 28.01 15.78
CA PRO A 30 -18.24 27.14 16.84
C PRO A 30 -18.46 27.95 18.14
N ASP A 31 -19.48 27.57 18.89
CA ASP A 31 -19.70 28.11 20.23
C ASP A 31 -18.62 27.67 21.23
N GLU A 32 -18.62 28.24 22.40
CA GLU A 32 -17.63 27.96 23.47
C GLU A 32 -17.66 26.48 23.89
N GLN A 33 -18.84 25.87 23.91
CA GLN A 33 -19.00 24.46 24.23
C GLN A 33 -18.32 23.57 23.18
N THR A 34 -18.59 23.79 21.91
CA THR A 34 -17.97 23.06 20.77
C THR A 34 -16.46 23.22 20.76
N LEU A 35 -15.94 24.42 21.05
CA LEU A 35 -14.50 24.67 21.19
C LEU A 35 -13.88 23.91 22.36
N SER A 36 -14.55 23.90 23.51
CA SER A 36 -14.10 23.16 24.68
C SER A 36 -14.07 21.65 24.46
N GLU A 37 -15.12 21.10 23.82
CA GLU A 37 -15.19 19.69 23.47
C GLU A 37 -14.10 19.29 22.46
N ALA A 38 -13.86 20.14 21.46
CA ALA A 38 -12.78 19.94 20.50
C ALA A 38 -11.40 19.98 21.16
N ALA A 39 -11.16 20.93 22.05
CA ALA A 39 -9.91 21.04 22.80
C ALA A 39 -9.67 19.81 23.69
N ALA A 40 -10.72 19.32 24.37
CA ALA A 40 -10.63 18.11 25.17
C ALA A 40 -10.32 16.86 24.33
N LYS A 41 -10.96 16.71 23.15
CA LYS A 41 -10.65 15.63 22.20
C LYS A 41 -9.20 15.70 21.71
N ILE A 42 -8.71 16.89 21.36
CA ILE A 42 -7.32 17.09 20.92
C ILE A 42 -6.34 16.71 22.04
N ALA A 43 -6.59 17.16 23.28
CA ALA A 43 -5.74 16.82 24.41
C ALA A 43 -5.72 15.30 24.69
N ALA A 44 -6.87 14.65 24.64
CA ALA A 44 -6.96 13.18 24.79
C ALA A 44 -6.18 12.44 23.70
N GLN A 45 -6.29 12.89 22.44
CA GLN A 45 -5.54 12.30 21.32
C GLN A 45 -4.03 12.50 21.46
N GLN A 46 -3.60 13.69 21.92
CA GLN A 46 -2.18 13.96 22.17
C GLN A 46 -1.64 13.07 23.28
N ALA A 47 -2.37 12.93 24.39
CA ALA A 47 -1.99 12.03 25.48
C ALA A 47 -1.88 10.57 25.02
N GLN A 48 -2.85 10.11 24.23
CA GLN A 48 -2.81 8.77 23.66
C GLN A 48 -1.60 8.58 22.71
N ARG A 49 -1.33 9.54 21.82
CA ARG A 49 -0.15 9.50 20.95
C ARG A 49 1.14 9.43 21.74
N GLU A 50 1.27 10.19 22.83
CA GLU A 50 2.46 10.17 23.66
C GLU A 50 2.63 8.82 24.39
N ALA A 51 1.53 8.25 24.89
CA ALA A 51 1.56 6.90 25.47
C ALA A 51 1.99 5.84 24.46
N LEU A 52 1.50 5.93 23.21
CA LEU A 52 1.86 5.02 22.12
C LEU A 52 3.33 5.14 21.69
N ARG A 53 3.96 6.30 21.85
CA ARG A 53 5.39 6.49 21.55
C ARG A 53 6.31 5.55 22.30
N GLN A 54 5.93 5.09 23.47
CA GLN A 54 6.69 4.09 24.23
C GLN A 54 6.76 2.75 23.52
N LEU A 55 5.88 2.52 22.54
CA LEU A 55 5.83 1.29 21.74
C LEU A 55 6.68 1.34 20.47
N ILE A 56 7.35 2.45 20.15
CA ILE A 56 8.09 2.62 18.88
C ILE A 56 9.10 1.49 18.65
N SER A 57 9.85 1.11 19.67
CA SER A 57 10.84 0.03 19.61
C SER A 57 10.36 -1.30 20.20
N ALA A 58 9.09 -1.38 20.62
CA ALA A 58 8.53 -2.61 21.14
C ALA A 58 8.27 -3.62 20.01
N PRO A 59 8.48 -4.94 20.25
CA PRO A 59 8.17 -5.95 19.24
C PRO A 59 6.66 -6.07 19.04
N SER A 60 6.25 -6.38 17.79
CA SER A 60 4.86 -6.65 17.42
C SER A 60 4.53 -8.12 17.68
N VAL A 61 4.30 -8.45 18.94
CA VAL A 61 4.12 -9.82 19.45
C VAL A 61 2.92 -9.88 20.38
N THR A 62 2.08 -10.90 20.24
CA THR A 62 0.95 -11.17 21.15
C THR A 62 1.43 -11.62 22.53
N ARG A 63 0.55 -11.68 23.52
CA ARG A 63 0.89 -12.11 24.88
C ARG A 63 1.40 -13.55 24.97
N ASP A 64 0.97 -14.39 24.05
CA ASP A 64 1.35 -15.80 23.92
C ASP A 64 2.49 -16.04 22.91
N GLY A 65 3.14 -14.95 22.43
CA GLY A 65 4.39 -15.03 21.68
C GLY A 65 4.25 -15.14 20.16
N HIS A 66 3.04 -15.01 19.60
CA HIS A 66 2.88 -14.96 18.15
C HIS A 66 3.37 -13.62 17.59
N SER A 67 4.30 -13.67 16.64
CA SER A 67 4.95 -12.50 16.05
C SER A 67 4.34 -12.16 14.69
N VAL A 68 4.12 -10.88 14.40
CA VAL A 68 3.70 -10.37 13.09
C VAL A 68 4.49 -9.12 12.78
N ARG A 69 4.87 -8.92 11.52
CA ARG A 69 5.59 -7.71 11.08
C ARG A 69 4.61 -6.56 10.85
N LEU A 70 4.93 -5.39 11.37
CA LEU A 70 4.18 -4.17 11.08
C LEU A 70 4.99 -3.27 10.14
N TYR A 71 4.54 -3.22 8.91
CA TYR A 71 5.15 -2.42 7.85
C TYR A 71 4.32 -1.18 7.52
N ALA A 72 4.95 -0.19 6.92
CA ALA A 72 4.29 1.05 6.52
C ALA A 72 3.91 1.06 5.04
N ASN A 73 2.77 1.66 4.73
CA ASN A 73 2.39 2.09 3.38
C ASN A 73 2.79 3.54 3.19
N ILE A 74 3.57 3.84 2.17
CA ILE A 74 4.01 5.20 1.85
C ILE A 74 3.85 5.51 0.36
N ALA A 75 3.76 6.81 0.04
CA ALA A 75 3.67 7.31 -1.33
C ALA A 75 5.03 7.78 -1.89
N GLY A 76 5.99 8.12 -1.03
CA GLY A 76 7.29 8.62 -1.46
C GLY A 76 8.16 9.14 -0.33
N THR A 77 9.13 9.97 -0.70
CA THR A 77 10.11 10.54 0.23
C THR A 77 9.51 11.51 1.25
N ASP A 78 8.39 12.13 0.90
CA ASP A 78 7.71 13.09 1.79
C ASP A 78 7.12 12.41 3.04
N ASP A 79 6.88 11.11 2.98
CA ASP A 79 6.39 10.33 4.12
C ASP A 79 7.50 9.92 5.10
N LEU A 80 8.78 10.11 4.75
CA LEU A 80 9.92 9.67 5.57
C LEU A 80 9.92 10.22 7.01
N PRO A 81 9.55 11.49 7.28
CA PRO A 81 9.47 11.98 8.65
C PRO A 81 8.47 11.16 9.49
N LEU A 82 7.27 10.91 8.97
CA LEU A 82 6.24 10.12 9.65
C LEU A 82 6.66 8.65 9.79
N LEU A 83 7.30 8.10 8.76
CA LEU A 83 7.81 6.73 8.76
C LEU A 83 8.83 6.51 9.89
N ARG A 84 9.76 7.44 10.08
CA ARG A 84 10.78 7.36 11.15
C ARG A 84 10.17 7.38 12.56
N GLU A 85 9.11 8.15 12.74
CA GLU A 85 8.41 8.27 14.02
C GLU A 85 7.42 7.13 14.29
N SER A 86 7.04 6.36 13.26
CA SER A 86 6.03 5.32 13.37
C SER A 86 6.50 4.06 14.08
N GLY A 87 7.80 3.80 14.10
CA GLY A 87 8.35 2.52 14.55
C GLY A 87 8.05 1.34 13.61
N ALA A 88 7.76 1.61 12.33
CA ALA A 88 7.55 0.56 11.33
C ALA A 88 8.79 -0.32 11.17
N GLU A 89 8.57 -1.62 11.02
CA GLU A 89 9.62 -2.63 10.89
C GLU A 89 10.11 -2.78 9.44
N GLY A 90 9.40 -2.15 8.49
CA GLY A 90 9.69 -2.12 7.06
C GLY A 90 8.71 -1.22 6.33
N VAL A 91 8.84 -1.17 5.00
CA VAL A 91 7.86 -0.59 4.08
C VAL A 91 7.25 -1.73 3.28
N GLY A 92 5.99 -2.08 3.54
CA GLY A 92 5.28 -3.15 2.85
C GLY A 92 4.62 -2.70 1.55
N LEU A 93 4.48 -1.37 1.37
CA LEU A 93 3.98 -0.80 0.13
C LEU A 93 4.56 0.60 -0.10
N LEU A 94 5.53 0.71 -1.01
CA LEU A 94 5.88 1.97 -1.63
C LEU A 94 5.09 2.11 -2.93
N ARG A 95 4.18 3.08 -2.97
CA ARG A 95 3.29 3.34 -4.11
C ARG A 95 4.02 4.15 -5.17
N SER A 96 4.58 3.49 -6.16
CA SER A 96 5.41 4.15 -7.19
C SER A 96 4.63 5.08 -8.12
N GLU A 97 3.31 4.93 -8.23
CA GLU A 97 2.48 5.77 -9.10
C GLU A 97 2.56 7.26 -8.77
N PHE A 98 2.81 7.63 -7.51
CA PHE A 98 2.95 9.03 -7.13
C PHE A 98 4.16 9.73 -7.76
N LEU A 99 5.17 8.96 -8.20
CA LEU A 99 6.31 9.51 -8.93
C LEU A 99 5.97 9.89 -10.37
N TYR A 100 4.83 9.46 -10.87
CA TYR A 100 4.33 9.73 -12.22
C TYR A 100 3.19 10.78 -12.22
N LEU A 101 2.53 11.00 -11.09
CA LEU A 101 1.42 11.96 -10.99
C LEU A 101 1.95 13.40 -10.95
N GLY A 102 1.16 14.35 -11.49
CA GLY A 102 1.48 15.78 -11.46
C GLY A 102 2.63 16.21 -12.38
N ARG A 103 3.07 15.35 -13.29
CA ARG A 103 4.14 15.61 -14.27
C ARG A 103 3.56 15.82 -15.68
N SER A 104 4.40 16.33 -16.57
CA SER A 104 4.10 16.47 -18.00
C SER A 104 4.81 15.43 -18.88
N THR A 105 5.77 14.68 -18.30
CA THR A 105 6.57 13.65 -18.99
C THR A 105 6.84 12.48 -18.06
N TYR A 106 7.18 11.33 -18.63
CA TYR A 106 7.63 10.17 -17.84
C TYR A 106 8.85 10.54 -17.00
N PRO A 107 8.93 10.06 -15.74
CA PRO A 107 10.15 10.18 -14.95
C PRO A 107 11.28 9.40 -15.64
N THR A 108 12.48 9.93 -15.54
CA THR A 108 13.69 9.24 -16.00
C THR A 108 14.05 8.09 -15.04
N GLU A 109 14.91 7.18 -15.50
CA GLU A 109 15.45 6.11 -14.65
C GLU A 109 16.17 6.66 -13.42
N ASP A 110 16.93 7.75 -13.58
CA ASP A 110 17.67 8.36 -12.48
C ASP A 110 16.75 9.04 -11.44
N GLU A 111 15.69 9.71 -11.88
CA GLU A 111 14.70 10.29 -10.97
C GLU A 111 14.00 9.21 -10.13
N LEU A 112 13.60 8.10 -10.75
CA LEU A 112 13.02 6.96 -10.05
C LEU A 112 14.03 6.31 -9.10
N PHE A 113 15.25 6.09 -9.58
CA PHE A 113 16.34 5.50 -8.80
C PHE A 113 16.65 6.31 -7.54
N GLU A 114 16.84 7.64 -7.66
CA GLU A 114 17.15 8.48 -6.50
C GLU A 114 16.00 8.49 -5.49
N SER A 115 14.75 8.47 -5.93
CA SER A 115 13.60 8.37 -5.04
C SER A 115 13.60 7.03 -4.29
N TYR A 116 13.73 5.91 -5.00
CA TYR A 116 13.74 4.58 -4.37
C TYR A 116 14.93 4.40 -3.44
N LYS A 117 16.13 4.79 -3.87
CA LYS A 117 17.34 4.75 -3.06
C LYS A 117 17.21 5.54 -1.77
N THR A 118 16.62 6.74 -1.83
CA THR A 118 16.41 7.59 -0.64
C THR A 118 15.53 6.87 0.38
N VAL A 119 14.45 6.23 -0.05
CA VAL A 119 13.57 5.44 0.84
C VAL A 119 14.32 4.21 1.39
N VAL A 120 15.01 3.46 0.53
CA VAL A 120 15.74 2.25 0.93
C VAL A 120 16.82 2.56 1.97
N GLN A 121 17.59 3.63 1.75
CA GLN A 121 18.62 4.07 2.72
C GLN A 121 18.01 4.56 4.04
N ALA A 122 16.86 5.24 4.00
CA ALA A 122 16.17 5.72 5.20
C ALA A 122 15.69 4.57 6.10
N MET A 123 15.50 3.36 5.54
CA MET A 123 15.07 2.18 6.28
C MET A 123 16.18 1.42 6.99
N ASP A 124 17.46 1.78 6.78
CA ASP A 124 18.61 1.23 7.51
C ASP A 124 18.64 -0.32 7.53
N GLY A 125 18.59 -0.93 6.35
CA GLY A 125 18.60 -2.39 6.15
C GLY A 125 17.24 -3.09 6.30
N ARG A 126 16.22 -2.41 6.83
CA ARG A 126 14.84 -2.93 6.86
C ARG A 126 14.26 -2.97 5.45
N GLU A 127 13.40 -3.96 5.20
CA GLU A 127 12.84 -4.21 3.88
C GLU A 127 11.96 -3.06 3.37
N VAL A 128 12.09 -2.78 2.07
CA VAL A 128 11.23 -1.85 1.32
C VAL A 128 10.63 -2.58 0.13
N ILE A 129 9.33 -2.83 0.16
CA ILE A 129 8.59 -3.43 -0.95
C ILE A 129 8.12 -2.30 -1.87
N ILE A 130 8.64 -2.30 -3.10
CA ILE A 130 8.31 -1.32 -4.13
C ILE A 130 7.31 -1.96 -5.08
N ARG A 131 6.08 -1.43 -5.10
CA ARG A 131 5.07 -1.83 -6.08
C ARG A 131 5.41 -1.21 -7.43
N THR A 132 5.46 -2.01 -8.49
CA THR A 132 5.57 -1.48 -9.85
C THR A 132 4.34 -0.65 -10.20
N LEU A 133 4.42 0.12 -11.27
CA LEU A 133 3.42 1.11 -11.65
C LEU A 133 2.00 0.54 -11.65
N ASP A 134 1.11 1.21 -10.90
CA ASP A 134 -0.32 0.92 -10.85
C ASP A 134 -1.13 2.19 -11.23
N ILE A 135 -1.03 2.55 -12.50
CA ILE A 135 -1.81 3.61 -13.14
C ILE A 135 -2.78 2.96 -14.12
N GLY A 136 -3.99 3.50 -14.19
CA GLY A 136 -5.03 3.14 -15.13
C GLY A 136 -5.80 4.38 -15.58
N ALA A 137 -6.81 4.22 -16.43
CA ALA A 137 -7.60 5.34 -16.96
C ALA A 137 -8.41 6.09 -15.87
N ASP A 138 -8.56 5.51 -14.69
CA ASP A 138 -9.13 6.14 -13.49
C ASP A 138 -8.26 7.28 -12.94
N LYS A 139 -6.95 7.19 -13.16
CA LYS A 139 -5.98 8.24 -12.84
C LYS A 139 -5.55 8.91 -14.14
N GLN A 140 -6.31 9.95 -14.56
CA GLN A 140 -6.00 10.67 -15.79
C GLN A 140 -4.65 11.37 -15.70
N VAL A 141 -3.66 10.76 -16.33
CA VAL A 141 -2.32 11.32 -16.52
C VAL A 141 -2.17 11.62 -18.00
N GLY A 142 -2.36 12.89 -18.39
CA GLY A 142 -2.51 13.29 -19.79
C GLY A 142 -1.38 12.83 -20.72
N TYR A 143 -0.13 12.79 -20.23
CA TYR A 143 1.02 12.35 -21.04
C TYR A 143 1.13 10.82 -21.23
N PHE A 144 0.27 10.04 -20.56
CA PHE A 144 0.17 8.60 -20.82
C PHE A 144 -0.58 8.30 -22.11
N ASP A 145 -1.33 9.27 -22.65
CA ASP A 145 -2.10 9.11 -23.88
C ASP A 145 -2.91 7.80 -23.90
N MET A 146 -3.67 7.58 -22.84
CA MET A 146 -4.55 6.42 -22.72
C MET A 146 -5.94 6.78 -23.21
N PRO A 147 -6.54 5.99 -24.10
CA PRO A 147 -7.91 6.21 -24.53
C PRO A 147 -8.87 6.10 -23.34
N PRO A 148 -9.99 6.82 -23.35
CA PRO A 148 -11.05 6.63 -22.37
C PRO A 148 -11.57 5.19 -22.43
N GLU A 149 -11.85 4.63 -21.28
CA GLU A 149 -12.43 3.28 -21.12
C GLU A 149 -13.75 3.36 -20.36
N ASP A 150 -14.73 2.54 -20.74
CA ASP A 150 -16.03 2.50 -20.06
C ASP A 150 -15.91 1.95 -18.63
N ASN A 151 -14.97 1.05 -18.40
CA ASN A 151 -14.70 0.43 -17.10
C ASN A 151 -13.20 0.48 -16.76
N PRO A 152 -12.66 1.64 -16.38
CA PRO A 152 -11.21 1.83 -16.18
C PRO A 152 -10.58 0.86 -15.18
N ALA A 153 -11.31 0.48 -14.13
CA ALA A 153 -10.84 -0.47 -13.13
C ALA A 153 -10.63 -1.88 -13.70
N LEU A 154 -11.33 -2.24 -14.77
CA LEU A 154 -11.22 -3.52 -15.47
C LEU A 154 -10.35 -3.43 -16.74
N GLY A 155 -9.85 -2.25 -17.05
CA GLY A 155 -9.19 -1.92 -18.31
C GLY A 155 -7.66 -2.09 -18.30
N LEU A 156 -7.01 -1.24 -19.10
CA LEU A 156 -5.56 -1.20 -19.29
C LEU A 156 -4.90 -0.47 -18.11
N ARG A 157 -4.57 -1.20 -17.04
CA ARG A 157 -3.92 -0.67 -15.85
C ARG A 157 -2.80 -1.59 -15.37
N ALA A 158 -1.96 -1.05 -14.48
CA ALA A 158 -0.94 -1.79 -13.76
C ALA A 158 -0.02 -2.62 -14.69
N ILE A 159 0.16 -3.90 -14.41
CA ILE A 159 1.01 -4.79 -15.23
C ILE A 159 0.55 -4.88 -16.68
N ARG A 160 -0.75 -4.77 -16.97
CA ARG A 160 -1.25 -4.79 -18.35
C ARG A 160 -0.69 -3.60 -19.13
N LEU A 161 -0.71 -2.42 -18.53
CA LEU A 161 -0.09 -1.22 -19.11
C LEU A 161 1.42 -1.39 -19.21
N CYS A 162 2.09 -1.87 -18.17
CA CYS A 162 3.54 -2.09 -18.16
C CYS A 162 4.00 -3.04 -19.26
N LEU A 163 3.31 -4.17 -19.45
CA LEU A 163 3.64 -5.15 -20.48
C LEU A 163 3.35 -4.68 -21.91
N THR A 164 2.48 -3.68 -22.09
CA THR A 164 2.24 -3.04 -23.40
C THR A 164 3.19 -1.88 -23.67
N ARG A 165 3.92 -1.42 -22.65
CA ARG A 165 4.90 -0.30 -22.74
C ARG A 165 6.27 -0.73 -22.20
N PRO A 166 6.98 -1.62 -22.90
CA PRO A 166 8.19 -2.28 -22.38
C PRO A 166 9.30 -1.30 -21.99
N ILE A 167 9.47 -0.18 -22.70
CA ILE A 167 10.50 0.84 -22.37
C ILE A 167 10.17 1.50 -21.02
N LEU A 168 8.90 1.89 -20.79
CA LEU A 168 8.45 2.46 -19.53
C LEU A 168 8.71 1.48 -18.37
N PHE A 169 8.34 0.22 -18.56
CA PHE A 169 8.47 -0.80 -17.54
C PHE A 169 9.95 -1.13 -17.25
N GLN A 170 10.77 -1.29 -18.30
CA GLN A 170 12.22 -1.50 -18.17
C GLN A 170 12.90 -0.36 -17.39
N THR A 171 12.56 0.90 -17.70
CA THR A 171 13.05 2.08 -16.97
C THR A 171 12.78 1.97 -15.47
N GLN A 172 11.56 1.58 -15.09
CA GLN A 172 11.20 1.41 -13.69
C GLN A 172 11.95 0.23 -13.05
N LEU A 173 12.01 -0.92 -13.71
CA LEU A 173 12.69 -2.11 -13.19
C LEU A 173 14.19 -1.86 -13.01
N CYS A 174 14.85 -1.20 -13.96
CA CYS A 174 16.25 -0.80 -13.82
C CYS A 174 16.47 0.11 -12.60
N ALA A 175 15.61 1.10 -12.39
CA ALA A 175 15.68 1.99 -11.23
C ALA A 175 15.53 1.24 -9.90
N ILE A 176 14.57 0.29 -9.81
CA ILE A 176 14.38 -0.53 -8.61
C ILE A 176 15.58 -1.44 -8.35
N LEU A 177 16.08 -2.11 -9.39
CA LEU A 177 17.26 -2.97 -9.29
C LEU A 177 18.50 -2.17 -8.83
N ARG A 178 18.74 -0.98 -9.37
CA ARG A 178 19.82 -0.09 -8.91
C ARG A 178 19.66 0.26 -7.43
N ALA A 179 18.44 0.54 -6.99
CA ALA A 179 18.15 0.86 -5.58
C ALA A 179 18.43 -0.33 -4.64
N SER A 180 18.27 -1.58 -5.08
CA SER A 180 18.51 -2.77 -4.27
C SER A 180 19.96 -2.91 -3.78
N ARG A 181 20.90 -2.18 -4.40
CA ARG A 181 22.30 -2.13 -3.92
C ARG A 181 22.44 -1.45 -2.56
N TYR A 182 21.46 -0.64 -2.17
CA TYR A 182 21.53 0.23 -0.99
C TYR A 182 20.77 -0.30 0.23
N GLY A 183 20.11 -1.45 0.10
CA GLY A 183 19.39 -2.12 1.20
C GLY A 183 18.49 -3.24 0.71
N THR A 184 17.62 -3.72 1.58
CA THR A 184 16.73 -4.85 1.29
C THR A 184 15.51 -4.38 0.49
N VAL A 185 15.31 -4.92 -0.71
CA VAL A 185 14.23 -4.52 -1.62
C VAL A 185 13.36 -5.71 -2.00
N GLY A 186 12.04 -5.52 -1.93
CA GLY A 186 11.04 -6.38 -2.57
C GLY A 186 10.47 -5.68 -3.80
N ILE A 187 10.32 -6.41 -4.90
CA ILE A 187 9.64 -5.95 -6.12
C ILE A 187 8.27 -6.60 -6.14
N MET A 188 7.20 -5.81 -6.15
CA MET A 188 5.84 -6.30 -6.10
C MET A 188 5.06 -5.96 -7.36
N PHE A 189 4.50 -6.95 -8.02
CA PHE A 189 3.69 -6.79 -9.22
C PHE A 189 2.19 -6.73 -8.89
N PRO A 190 1.49 -5.61 -9.18
CA PRO A 190 0.05 -5.47 -8.96
C PRO A 190 -0.77 -6.13 -10.07
N MET A 191 -2.06 -6.41 -9.81
CA MET A 191 -3.06 -6.83 -10.80
C MET A 191 -2.74 -8.11 -11.58
N VAL A 192 -1.91 -8.98 -11.04
CA VAL A 192 -1.62 -10.30 -11.63
C VAL A 192 -2.86 -11.19 -11.56
N THR A 193 -3.09 -11.98 -12.61
CA THR A 193 -4.22 -12.92 -12.69
C THR A 193 -3.80 -14.38 -12.75
N GLY A 194 -2.54 -14.68 -13.09
CA GLY A 194 -2.05 -16.05 -13.16
C GLY A 194 -0.57 -16.18 -13.55
N PRO A 195 -0.07 -17.43 -13.65
CA PRO A 195 1.33 -17.73 -13.91
C PRO A 195 1.88 -17.17 -15.24
N ASP A 196 1.10 -17.16 -16.30
CA ASP A 196 1.54 -16.66 -17.60
C ASP A 196 1.93 -15.17 -17.56
N GLU A 197 1.16 -14.37 -16.86
CA GLU A 197 1.50 -12.96 -16.63
C GLU A 197 2.77 -12.85 -15.76
N LEU A 198 2.88 -13.64 -14.69
CA LEU A 198 4.06 -13.66 -13.83
C LEU A 198 5.32 -14.05 -14.62
N HIS A 199 5.26 -15.02 -15.52
CA HIS A 199 6.39 -15.39 -16.37
C HIS A 199 6.84 -14.24 -17.27
N ARG A 200 5.90 -13.50 -17.87
CA ARG A 200 6.21 -12.31 -18.67
C ARG A 200 6.85 -11.20 -17.84
N LEU A 201 6.38 -11.00 -16.59
CA LEU A 201 6.96 -10.02 -15.66
C LEU A 201 8.36 -10.41 -15.22
N LYS A 202 8.60 -11.68 -14.93
CA LYS A 202 9.95 -12.21 -14.63
C LYS A 202 10.90 -12.07 -15.81
N GLN A 203 10.41 -12.27 -17.04
CA GLN A 203 11.22 -12.05 -18.24
C GLN A 203 11.61 -10.57 -18.37
N ALA A 204 10.66 -9.65 -18.20
CA ALA A 204 10.97 -8.20 -18.21
C ALA A 204 11.99 -7.80 -17.13
N LEU A 205 11.92 -8.44 -15.95
CA LEU A 205 12.90 -8.24 -14.90
C LEU A 205 14.29 -8.81 -15.27
N ALA A 206 14.35 -9.97 -15.95
CA ALA A 206 15.59 -10.52 -16.48
C ALA A 206 16.21 -9.60 -17.55
N ASP A 207 15.39 -9.10 -18.47
CA ASP A 207 15.83 -8.15 -19.51
C ASP A 207 16.40 -6.85 -18.89
N ALA A 208 15.77 -6.33 -17.84
CA ALA A 208 16.26 -5.16 -17.11
C ALA A 208 17.61 -5.42 -16.43
N LYS A 209 17.82 -6.62 -15.87
CA LYS A 209 19.13 -7.02 -15.32
C LYS A 209 20.20 -7.08 -16.41
N ASP A 210 19.91 -7.64 -17.58
CA ASP A 210 20.84 -7.73 -18.69
C ASP A 210 21.26 -6.34 -19.18
N VAL A 211 20.32 -5.39 -19.22
CA VAL A 211 20.60 -3.98 -19.53
C VAL A 211 21.59 -3.37 -18.53
N LEU A 212 21.38 -3.57 -17.23
CA LEU A 212 22.27 -3.04 -16.20
C LEU A 212 23.67 -3.69 -16.27
N ILE A 213 23.72 -5.00 -16.48
CA ILE A 213 24.99 -5.73 -16.66
C ILE A 213 25.75 -5.18 -17.87
N ALA A 214 25.09 -4.97 -19.01
CA ALA A 214 25.68 -4.42 -20.21
C ALA A 214 26.23 -2.99 -20.02
N ARG A 215 25.59 -2.21 -19.11
CA ARG A 215 26.06 -0.87 -18.70
C ARG A 215 27.20 -0.91 -17.66
N GLY A 216 27.56 -2.08 -17.12
CA GLY A 216 28.50 -2.21 -16.01
C GLY A 216 27.95 -1.74 -14.68
N GLU A 217 26.62 -1.58 -14.57
CA GLU A 217 25.95 -1.17 -13.34
C GLU A 217 25.70 -2.38 -12.42
N ARG A 218 25.73 -2.13 -11.10
CA ARG A 218 25.56 -3.16 -10.08
C ARG A 218 24.21 -3.03 -9.41
N PHE A 219 23.61 -4.16 -9.08
CA PHE A 219 22.42 -4.28 -8.22
C PHE A 219 22.68 -5.26 -7.08
N GLY A 220 21.87 -5.17 -6.01
CA GLY A 220 21.93 -6.05 -4.85
C GLY A 220 20.91 -7.19 -4.94
N PRO A 221 20.80 -8.00 -3.88
CA PRO A 221 19.74 -8.99 -3.75
C PRO A 221 18.37 -8.32 -3.65
N TYR A 222 17.36 -8.99 -4.17
CA TYR A 222 15.98 -8.54 -4.09
C TYR A 222 15.04 -9.74 -4.00
N ARG A 223 13.84 -9.50 -3.48
CA ARG A 223 12.75 -10.48 -3.45
C ARG A 223 11.72 -10.10 -4.52
N VAL A 224 11.02 -11.09 -5.04
CA VAL A 224 9.92 -10.89 -6.01
C VAL A 224 8.62 -11.34 -5.38
N GLY A 225 7.60 -10.50 -5.46
CA GLY A 225 6.27 -10.81 -4.96
C GLY A 225 5.16 -10.35 -5.88
N VAL A 226 3.97 -10.82 -5.57
CA VAL A 226 2.74 -10.51 -6.29
C VAL A 226 1.72 -9.90 -5.33
N MET A 227 1.02 -8.88 -5.79
CA MET A 227 -0.17 -8.40 -5.09
C MET A 227 -1.37 -9.29 -5.46
N ILE A 228 -1.93 -9.96 -4.47
CA ILE A 228 -3.15 -10.76 -4.63
C ILE A 228 -4.34 -9.84 -4.41
N GLU A 229 -4.90 -9.36 -5.50
CA GLU A 229 -5.98 -8.36 -5.50
C GLU A 229 -7.04 -8.60 -6.58
N THR A 230 -6.87 -9.68 -7.36
CA THR A 230 -7.88 -10.15 -8.32
C THR A 230 -8.43 -11.50 -7.87
N PRO A 231 -9.71 -11.81 -8.09
CA PRO A 231 -10.26 -13.14 -7.80
C PRO A 231 -9.49 -14.26 -8.51
N ALA A 232 -9.02 -14.01 -9.74
CA ALA A 232 -8.21 -14.97 -10.49
C ALA A 232 -6.92 -15.32 -9.74
N ALA A 233 -6.19 -14.32 -9.23
CA ALA A 233 -4.96 -14.57 -8.45
C ALA A 233 -5.24 -15.35 -7.16
N VAL A 234 -6.40 -15.15 -6.51
CA VAL A 234 -6.79 -15.95 -5.35
C VAL A 234 -6.93 -17.42 -5.73
N PHE A 235 -7.64 -17.72 -6.83
CA PHE A 235 -7.82 -19.11 -7.31
C PHE A 235 -6.51 -19.75 -7.79
N MET A 236 -5.57 -18.94 -8.31
CA MET A 236 -4.26 -19.38 -8.79
C MET A 236 -3.16 -19.20 -7.75
N SER A 237 -3.52 -18.93 -6.48
CA SER A 237 -2.53 -18.62 -5.46
C SER A 237 -1.56 -19.77 -5.16
N GLY A 238 -2.00 -21.02 -5.32
CA GLY A 238 -1.13 -22.20 -5.16
C GLY A 238 0.01 -22.24 -6.18
N GLU A 239 -0.29 -22.02 -7.45
CA GLU A 239 0.68 -22.00 -8.54
C GLU A 239 1.59 -20.77 -8.44
N LEU A 240 1.02 -19.62 -8.15
CA LEU A 240 1.78 -18.37 -7.98
C LEU A 240 2.76 -18.44 -6.80
N ALA A 241 2.35 -19.02 -5.66
CA ALA A 241 3.16 -19.10 -4.45
C ALA A 241 4.47 -19.88 -4.63
N GLY A 242 4.46 -20.90 -5.50
CA GLY A 242 5.67 -21.68 -5.83
C GLY A 242 6.70 -20.91 -6.65
N GLU A 243 6.35 -19.71 -7.15
CA GLU A 243 7.17 -18.96 -8.07
C GLU A 243 7.65 -17.60 -7.54
N VAL A 244 7.20 -17.19 -6.36
CA VAL A 244 7.54 -15.90 -5.77
C VAL A 244 7.97 -16.04 -4.30
N ASP A 245 8.62 -15.00 -3.77
CA ASP A 245 9.11 -14.98 -2.40
C ASP A 245 8.02 -14.53 -1.40
N PHE A 246 7.06 -13.74 -1.85
CA PHE A 246 6.00 -13.23 -0.99
C PHE A 246 4.72 -12.85 -1.75
N PHE A 247 3.60 -12.86 -1.03
CA PHE A 247 2.35 -12.24 -1.41
C PHE A 247 2.06 -11.01 -0.57
N SER A 248 1.39 -10.03 -1.16
CA SER A 248 0.76 -8.93 -0.45
C SER A 248 -0.70 -8.82 -0.89
N ILE A 249 -1.64 -8.96 0.03
CA ILE A 249 -3.06 -8.94 -0.31
C ILE A 249 -3.54 -7.50 -0.39
N GLY A 250 -3.93 -7.05 -1.59
CA GLY A 250 -4.51 -5.75 -1.86
C GLY A 250 -6.01 -5.75 -1.61
N THR A 251 -6.44 -5.65 -0.35
CA THR A 251 -7.84 -5.87 0.03
C THR A 251 -8.82 -4.89 -0.59
N ASN A 252 -8.39 -3.68 -0.96
CA ASN A 252 -9.26 -2.69 -1.57
C ASN A 252 -9.75 -3.14 -2.96
N ASP A 253 -8.81 -3.47 -3.86
CA ASP A 253 -9.12 -3.96 -5.19
C ASP A 253 -9.73 -5.39 -5.14
N LEU A 254 -9.24 -6.24 -4.24
CA LEU A 254 -9.82 -7.57 -4.03
C LEU A 254 -11.30 -7.50 -3.64
N THR A 255 -11.66 -6.62 -2.71
CA THR A 255 -13.07 -6.41 -2.31
C THR A 255 -13.89 -5.89 -3.48
N GLN A 256 -13.38 -4.90 -4.22
CA GLN A 256 -14.04 -4.34 -5.40
C GLN A 256 -14.37 -5.42 -6.43
N TYR A 257 -13.41 -6.26 -6.78
CA TYR A 257 -13.60 -7.28 -7.81
C TYR A 257 -14.39 -8.50 -7.34
N LEU A 258 -14.24 -8.91 -6.07
CA LEU A 258 -15.04 -10.01 -5.52
C LEU A 258 -16.52 -9.66 -5.38
N LEU A 259 -16.83 -8.42 -4.99
CA LEU A 259 -18.19 -7.96 -4.81
C LEU A 259 -18.76 -7.29 -6.07
N ALA A 260 -17.98 -7.24 -7.16
CA ALA A 260 -18.37 -6.60 -8.42
C ALA A 260 -18.86 -5.15 -8.24
N MET A 261 -18.18 -4.37 -7.43
CA MET A 261 -18.57 -3.01 -7.07
C MET A 261 -17.44 -2.03 -7.30
N ASP A 262 -17.76 -0.89 -7.93
CA ASP A 262 -16.84 0.23 -8.03
C ASP A 262 -16.76 0.98 -6.69
N ARG A 263 -15.63 0.85 -5.98
CA ARG A 263 -15.38 1.51 -4.69
C ARG A 263 -15.34 3.04 -4.79
N GLN A 264 -15.18 3.59 -6.00
CA GLN A 264 -15.18 5.04 -6.21
C GLN A 264 -16.60 5.59 -6.41
N ASN A 265 -17.59 4.74 -6.59
CA ASN A 265 -18.99 5.14 -6.73
C ASN A 265 -19.65 5.31 -5.35
N PRO A 266 -19.92 6.55 -4.89
CA PRO A 266 -20.48 6.79 -3.56
C PRO A 266 -21.89 6.18 -3.38
N ASN A 267 -22.61 5.93 -4.48
CA ASN A 267 -23.94 5.31 -4.42
C ASN A 267 -23.89 3.82 -4.06
N LEU A 268 -22.72 3.18 -4.22
CA LEU A 268 -22.52 1.77 -3.88
C LEU A 268 -21.96 1.56 -2.45
N ALA A 269 -21.60 2.63 -1.74
CA ALA A 269 -21.09 2.53 -0.37
C ALA A 269 -21.96 1.68 0.58
N PRO A 270 -23.31 1.73 0.54
CA PRO A 270 -24.14 0.90 1.40
C PRO A 270 -24.08 -0.61 1.11
N PHE A 271 -23.57 -0.99 -0.07
CA PHE A 271 -23.42 -2.39 -0.51
C PHE A 271 -22.00 -2.91 -0.35
N CYS A 272 -21.03 -2.00 -0.14
CA CYS A 272 -19.63 -2.34 0.00
C CYS A 272 -19.31 -2.73 1.45
N ASP A 273 -19.39 -4.03 1.75
CA ASP A 273 -18.99 -4.57 3.04
C ASP A 273 -17.57 -5.15 2.95
N PRO A 274 -16.54 -4.46 3.46
CA PRO A 274 -15.18 -4.97 3.45
C PRO A 274 -14.99 -6.20 4.36
N HIS A 275 -15.91 -6.44 5.31
CA HIS A 275 -15.94 -7.63 6.17
C HIS A 275 -16.73 -8.79 5.54
N HIS A 276 -17.12 -8.66 4.28
CA HIS A 276 -17.93 -9.67 3.60
C HIS A 276 -17.25 -11.05 3.65
N PRO A 277 -18.00 -12.13 3.99
CA PRO A 277 -17.42 -13.47 4.15
C PRO A 277 -16.64 -13.99 2.93
N ALA A 278 -16.98 -13.55 1.71
CA ALA A 278 -16.23 -13.90 0.49
C ALA A 278 -14.82 -13.32 0.53
N VAL A 279 -14.65 -12.07 0.99
CA VAL A 279 -13.32 -11.42 1.11
C VAL A 279 -12.47 -12.15 2.14
N LEU A 280 -13.03 -12.47 3.31
CA LEU A 280 -12.31 -13.21 4.37
C LEU A 280 -11.92 -14.64 3.92
N ARG A 281 -12.77 -15.30 3.11
CA ARG A 281 -12.46 -16.61 2.53
C ARG A 281 -11.34 -16.52 1.50
N ALA A 282 -11.33 -15.48 0.66
CA ALA A 282 -10.27 -15.25 -0.32
C ALA A 282 -8.92 -15.00 0.38
N ILE A 283 -8.91 -14.19 1.45
CA ILE A 283 -7.72 -13.99 2.28
C ILE A 283 -7.24 -15.32 2.86
N ARG A 284 -8.12 -16.10 3.48
CA ARG A 284 -7.78 -17.43 4.03
C ARG A 284 -7.15 -18.35 2.99
N GLN A 285 -7.80 -18.51 1.83
CA GLN A 285 -7.29 -19.35 0.75
C GLN A 285 -5.90 -18.90 0.29
N THR A 286 -5.68 -17.60 0.17
CA THR A 286 -4.38 -17.04 -0.21
C THR A 286 -3.30 -17.36 0.82
N VAL A 287 -3.60 -17.20 2.11
CA VAL A 287 -2.65 -17.50 3.21
C VAL A 287 -2.30 -18.98 3.24
N GLU A 288 -3.31 -19.85 3.16
CA GLU A 288 -3.11 -21.31 3.16
C GLU A 288 -2.25 -21.76 1.96
N SER A 289 -2.53 -21.26 0.76
CA SER A 289 -1.76 -21.56 -0.44
C SER A 289 -0.30 -21.05 -0.35
N ALA A 290 -0.10 -19.84 0.17
CA ALA A 290 1.22 -19.26 0.34
C ALA A 290 2.08 -20.10 1.30
N HIS A 291 1.56 -20.44 2.46
CA HIS A 291 2.29 -21.18 3.46
C HIS A 291 2.62 -22.62 3.03
N GLN A 292 1.73 -23.28 2.27
CA GLN A 292 2.02 -24.60 1.69
C GLN A 292 3.25 -24.59 0.77
N ALA A 293 3.51 -23.47 0.10
CA ALA A 293 4.66 -23.27 -0.78
C ALA A 293 5.86 -22.61 -0.08
N GLY A 294 5.77 -22.26 1.21
CA GLY A 294 6.80 -21.52 1.93
C GLY A 294 6.91 -20.03 1.55
N CYS A 295 5.89 -19.51 0.88
CA CYS A 295 5.77 -18.10 0.51
C CYS A 295 5.20 -17.31 1.69
N THR A 296 5.79 -16.16 2.04
CA THR A 296 5.26 -15.28 3.08
C THR A 296 4.08 -14.45 2.55
N VAL A 297 3.13 -14.09 3.43
CA VAL A 297 1.94 -13.34 3.03
C VAL A 297 1.66 -12.18 3.97
N GLY A 298 1.52 -10.97 3.38
CA GLY A 298 1.11 -9.74 4.05
C GLY A 298 -0.23 -9.23 3.56
N ILE A 299 -0.78 -8.25 4.28
CA ILE A 299 -1.96 -7.47 3.86
C ILE A 299 -1.55 -6.01 3.79
N CYS A 300 -1.77 -5.33 2.65
CA CYS A 300 -1.43 -3.92 2.46
C CYS A 300 -2.63 -3.01 2.15
N GLY A 301 -3.82 -3.56 1.98
CA GLY A 301 -5.05 -2.78 1.84
C GLY A 301 -5.55 -2.21 3.17
N GLU A 302 -6.66 -1.47 3.11
CA GLU A 302 -7.21 -0.77 4.28
C GLU A 302 -7.62 -1.72 5.42
N LEU A 303 -8.01 -2.96 5.11
CA LEU A 303 -8.34 -3.97 6.12
C LEU A 303 -7.17 -4.31 7.04
N ALA A 304 -5.92 -4.11 6.61
CA ALA A 304 -4.75 -4.32 7.46
C ALA A 304 -4.77 -3.46 8.73
N ALA A 305 -5.40 -2.27 8.66
CA ALA A 305 -5.53 -1.33 9.78
C ALA A 305 -6.81 -1.55 10.61
N ASP A 306 -7.65 -2.51 10.24
CA ASP A 306 -8.90 -2.79 10.95
C ASP A 306 -8.64 -3.62 12.21
N GLU A 307 -8.76 -2.98 13.35
CA GLU A 307 -8.52 -3.60 14.66
C GLU A 307 -9.53 -4.72 14.98
N ALA A 308 -10.72 -4.72 14.37
CA ALA A 308 -11.70 -5.77 14.54
C ALA A 308 -11.29 -7.08 13.84
N LEU A 309 -10.52 -6.97 12.75
CA LEU A 309 -10.02 -8.11 11.97
C LEU A 309 -8.61 -8.56 12.38
N THR A 310 -7.89 -7.76 13.17
CA THR A 310 -6.49 -8.05 13.54
C THR A 310 -6.33 -9.46 14.12
N GLU A 311 -7.15 -9.85 15.09
CA GLU A 311 -7.09 -11.20 15.68
C GLU A 311 -7.36 -12.29 14.64
N ALA A 312 -8.34 -12.10 13.76
CA ALA A 312 -8.67 -13.06 12.71
C ALA A 312 -7.50 -13.23 11.72
N PHE A 313 -6.83 -12.15 11.33
CA PHE A 313 -5.68 -12.21 10.45
C PHE A 313 -4.49 -12.95 11.08
N LEU A 314 -4.21 -12.68 12.35
CA LEU A 314 -3.15 -13.40 13.07
C LEU A 314 -3.47 -14.90 13.21
N ARG A 315 -4.72 -15.26 13.51
CA ARG A 315 -5.16 -16.67 13.57
C ARG A 315 -5.10 -17.37 12.21
N LEU A 316 -5.27 -16.65 11.11
CA LEU A 316 -5.06 -17.17 9.76
C LEU A 316 -3.57 -17.37 9.43
N GLY A 317 -2.66 -16.78 10.22
CA GLY A 317 -1.22 -16.85 9.98
C GLY A 317 -0.69 -15.77 9.05
N VAL A 318 -1.34 -14.63 8.94
CA VAL A 318 -0.80 -13.49 8.17
C VAL A 318 0.54 -13.05 8.78
N ASP A 319 1.60 -13.02 7.97
CA ASP A 319 2.97 -12.73 8.40
C ASP A 319 3.26 -11.24 8.57
N GLU A 320 2.47 -10.39 7.89
CA GLU A 320 2.72 -8.95 7.81
C GLU A 320 1.41 -8.16 7.69
N LEU A 321 1.32 -7.07 8.44
CA LEU A 321 0.28 -6.06 8.27
C LEU A 321 0.94 -4.73 7.88
N SER A 322 0.65 -4.24 6.67
CA SER A 322 1.19 -3.00 6.13
C SER A 322 0.13 -1.90 6.10
N VAL A 323 0.36 -0.85 6.88
CA VAL A 323 -0.63 0.19 7.16
C VAL A 323 -0.03 1.59 7.01
N ALA A 324 -0.87 2.63 7.01
CA ALA A 324 -0.37 4.01 7.05
C ALA A 324 0.52 4.21 8.30
N PRO A 325 1.60 5.01 8.25
CA PRO A 325 2.53 5.21 9.36
C PRO A 325 1.84 5.58 10.68
N SER A 326 0.76 6.35 10.62
CA SER A 326 -0.02 6.75 11.81
C SER A 326 -0.79 5.60 12.47
N ARG A 327 -0.98 4.47 11.78
CA ARG A 327 -1.71 3.30 12.28
C ARG A 327 -0.79 2.22 12.89
N ILE A 328 0.51 2.34 12.74
CA ILE A 328 1.50 1.35 13.24
C ILE A 328 1.41 1.18 14.76
N LEU A 329 1.51 2.26 15.50
CA LEU A 329 1.55 2.19 16.97
C LEU A 329 0.21 1.75 17.59
N PRO A 330 -0.96 2.24 17.16
CA PRO A 330 -2.25 1.71 17.59
C PRO A 330 -2.39 0.20 17.32
N LEU A 331 -2.01 -0.23 16.13
CA LEU A 331 -2.09 -1.63 15.76
C LEU A 331 -1.12 -2.50 16.57
N ARG A 332 0.09 -1.99 16.87
CA ARG A 332 1.04 -2.67 17.76
C ARG A 332 0.48 -2.83 19.17
N GLU A 333 -0.14 -1.79 19.72
CA GLU A 333 -0.83 -1.87 21.01
C GLU A 333 -1.91 -2.95 21.00
N LYS A 334 -2.75 -2.97 19.95
CA LYS A 334 -3.79 -3.98 19.75
C LYS A 334 -3.19 -5.39 19.73
N ILE A 335 -2.19 -5.65 18.90
CA ILE A 335 -1.52 -6.96 18.78
C ILE A 335 -0.98 -7.41 20.15
N ARG A 336 -0.30 -6.52 20.87
CA ARG A 336 0.27 -6.81 22.18
C ARG A 336 -0.78 -7.07 23.27
N SER A 337 -2.02 -6.69 23.05
CA SER A 337 -3.13 -7.00 23.95
C SER A 337 -3.78 -8.37 23.71
N LEU A 338 -3.54 -8.99 22.55
CA LEU A 338 -4.16 -10.25 22.15
C LEU A 338 -3.47 -11.48 22.76
N THR A 339 -4.26 -12.53 22.89
CA THR A 339 -3.82 -13.91 23.15
C THR A 339 -4.53 -14.79 22.15
N LEU A 340 -3.80 -15.54 21.35
CA LEU A 340 -4.38 -16.34 20.27
C LEU A 340 -4.73 -17.78 20.71
N GLY A 341 -4.11 -18.29 21.78
CA GLY A 341 -4.39 -19.63 22.33
C GLY A 341 -3.56 -20.72 21.69
#